data_889ad0eb6e5566495d5f89b05e026786
#
_entry.id   889ad0eb6e5566495d5f89b05e026786
#
_cell.length_a   1.000
_cell.length_b   1.000
_cell.length_c   1.000
_cell.angle_alpha   90.00
_cell.angle_beta   90.00
_cell.angle_gamma   90.00
#
_symmetry.space_group_name_H-M   'P 1'
#
loop_
_entity.id
_entity.type
_entity.pdbx_description
1 polymer ?
#
loop_
_entity_poly.entity_id
_entity_poly.type
_entity_poly.pdbx_seq_one_letter_code
_entity_poly.pdbx_strand_id
1 'polypeptide(L)'
;MDLNRYPFVALLAALTLTGCASKQPDVSAQALIDQQILEASQKIEAAQVDLYQAGALNSRVVMRNPTTNLDDKQFVTISWQGDAVQLLTKLAQDRGQRFEFMGLRMPLPVNVDVKGVQYQAVLSMVRAQIGYRAVITEVPGKLVLQYNRPQG
;
A
#
# COMPACT_ATOMS: atom_id res chain seq x y z
N MET A 1 0.60 -64.57 63.71
CA MET A 1 0.18 -64.09 62.35
C MET A 1 0.87 -62.79 62.13
N ASP A 2 1.91 -62.83 61.35
CA ASP A 2 2.98 -61.86 61.29
C ASP A 2 2.61 -60.63 60.39
N LEU A 3 2.38 -59.51 61.02
CA LEU A 3 2.03 -58.23 60.37
C LEU A 3 3.28 -57.37 60.09
N ASN A 4 4.48 -57.99 60.07
CA ASN A 4 5.74 -57.26 60.01
C ASN A 4 6.52 -57.50 58.69
N ARG A 5 5.81 -57.83 57.61
CA ARG A 5 6.48 -58.17 56.35
C ARG A 5 6.37 -57.17 55.20
N TYR A 6 5.78 -55.97 55.44
CA TYR A 6 5.60 -54.99 54.36
C TYR A 6 6.12 -53.58 54.63
N PRO A 7 7.28 -53.37 55.31
CA PRO A 7 7.81 -51.99 55.37
C PRO A 7 8.42 -51.54 54.03
N PHE A 8 8.70 -52.48 53.10
CA PHE A 8 9.33 -52.14 51.79
C PHE A 8 8.34 -51.67 50.74
N VAL A 9 7.08 -52.02 50.81
CA VAL A 9 6.06 -51.61 49.83
C VAL A 9 5.60 -50.20 50.09
N ALA A 10 5.61 -49.72 51.31
CA ALA A 10 5.25 -48.35 51.65
C ALA A 10 6.31 -47.30 51.23
N LEU A 11 7.58 -47.74 51.11
CA LEU A 11 8.67 -46.84 50.70
C LEU A 11 8.73 -46.62 49.17
N LEU A 12 8.18 -47.54 48.39
CA LEU A 12 8.19 -47.44 46.91
C LEU A 12 7.04 -46.56 46.38
N ALA A 13 6.00 -46.32 47.14
CA ALA A 13 4.86 -45.51 46.73
C ALA A 13 5.09 -43.99 46.92
N ALA A 14 6.13 -43.58 47.64
CA ALA A 14 6.43 -42.17 47.91
C ALA A 14 7.32 -41.46 46.88
N LEU A 15 7.85 -42.19 45.86
CA LEU A 15 8.83 -41.67 44.91
C LEU A 15 8.27 -41.31 43.51
N THR A 16 6.94 -41.37 43.31
CA THR A 16 6.32 -41.08 42.00
C THR A 16 5.62 -39.73 41.92
N LEU A 17 5.80 -38.82 42.88
CA LEU A 17 5.22 -37.46 42.88
C LEU A 17 6.28 -36.37 42.59
N THR A 18 7.32 -36.67 41.85
CA THR A 18 8.10 -35.62 41.20
C THR A 18 7.32 -35.15 39.97
N GLY A 19 6.23 -34.39 40.26
CA GLY A 19 5.48 -33.71 39.24
C GLY A 19 6.40 -32.82 38.43
N CYS A 20 6.23 -32.85 37.12
CA CYS A 20 6.79 -31.87 36.19
C CYS A 20 6.50 -30.47 36.76
N ALA A 21 7.51 -29.81 37.32
CA ALA A 21 7.52 -28.37 37.48
C ALA A 21 7.51 -27.80 36.07
N SER A 22 6.34 -27.50 35.57
CA SER A 22 6.21 -26.67 34.37
C SER A 22 6.94 -25.38 34.72
N LYS A 23 8.11 -25.21 34.08
CA LYS A 23 8.90 -24.00 34.13
C LYS A 23 7.96 -22.88 33.66
N GLN A 24 7.41 -22.12 34.61
CA GLN A 24 6.65 -20.92 34.30
C GLN A 24 7.55 -20.05 33.43
N PRO A 25 7.12 -19.61 32.25
CA PRO A 25 7.94 -18.71 31.44
C PRO A 25 8.26 -17.50 32.31
N ASP A 26 9.54 -17.21 32.41
CA ASP A 26 10.04 -16.06 33.17
C ASP A 26 9.26 -14.83 32.76
N VAL A 27 8.49 -14.25 33.68
CA VAL A 27 7.68 -13.05 33.46
C VAL A 27 8.55 -11.90 32.94
N SER A 28 9.84 -11.92 33.28
CA SER A 28 10.83 -10.97 32.78
C SER A 28 11.11 -11.13 31.27
N ALA A 29 11.18 -12.37 30.76
CA ALA A 29 11.40 -12.63 29.33
C ALA A 29 10.18 -12.21 28.50
N GLN A 30 8.98 -12.47 29.00
CA GLN A 30 7.75 -12.05 28.32
C GLN A 30 7.62 -10.52 28.28
N ALA A 31 7.90 -9.83 29.39
CA ALA A 31 7.88 -8.38 29.46
C ALA A 31 8.90 -7.73 28.48
N LEU A 32 10.07 -8.36 28.30
CA LEU A 32 11.07 -7.88 27.38
C LEU A 32 10.61 -8.03 25.92
N ILE A 33 9.96 -9.14 25.59
CA ILE A 33 9.39 -9.39 24.25
C ILE A 33 8.27 -8.38 23.96
N ASP A 34 7.36 -8.16 24.90
CA ASP A 34 6.25 -7.23 24.77
C ASP A 34 6.76 -5.79 24.57
N GLN A 35 7.82 -5.41 25.28
CA GLN A 35 8.45 -4.12 25.10
C GLN A 35 9.08 -3.99 23.71
N GLN A 36 9.78 -5.00 23.21
CA GLN A 36 10.37 -4.99 21.86
C GLN A 36 9.30 -4.92 20.77
N ILE A 37 8.18 -5.61 20.96
CA ILE A 37 7.05 -5.54 20.02
C ILE A 37 6.46 -4.13 19.99
N LEU A 38 6.29 -3.50 21.14
CA LEU A 38 5.77 -2.14 21.25
C LEU A 38 6.71 -1.13 20.57
N GLU A 39 8.02 -1.23 20.83
CA GLU A 39 9.02 -0.37 20.17
C GLU A 39 9.07 -0.57 18.66
N ALA A 40 8.94 -1.82 18.19
CA ALA A 40 8.89 -2.12 16.77
C ALA A 40 7.63 -1.54 16.11
N SER A 41 6.47 -1.64 16.75
CA SER A 41 5.23 -1.07 16.22
C SER A 41 5.29 0.45 16.12
N GLN A 42 5.85 1.13 17.12
CA GLN A 42 6.03 2.58 17.09
C GLN A 42 6.97 3.03 15.95
N LYS A 43 8.05 2.27 15.71
CA LYS A 43 8.96 2.54 14.57
C LYS A 43 8.27 2.36 13.22
N ILE A 44 7.40 1.36 13.10
CA ILE A 44 6.63 1.12 11.88
C ILE A 44 5.63 2.26 11.64
N GLU A 45 4.91 2.69 12.68
CA GLU A 45 4.00 3.82 12.58
C GLU A 45 4.71 5.12 12.18
N ALA A 46 5.86 5.42 12.80
CA ALA A 46 6.67 6.58 12.45
C ALA A 46 7.16 6.51 10.99
N ALA A 47 7.65 5.36 10.55
CA ALA A 47 8.07 5.17 9.16
C ALA A 47 6.92 5.29 8.16
N GLN A 48 5.72 4.84 8.52
CA GLN A 48 4.52 5.02 7.70
C GLN A 48 4.13 6.48 7.58
N VAL A 49 4.17 7.24 8.68
CA VAL A 49 3.90 8.69 8.66
C VAL A 49 4.90 9.41 7.77
N ASP A 50 6.20 9.10 7.88
CA ASP A 50 7.24 9.67 7.02
C ASP A 50 7.02 9.33 5.54
N LEU A 51 6.64 8.09 5.23
CA LEU A 51 6.30 7.68 3.87
C LEU A 51 5.06 8.41 3.34
N TYR A 52 4.03 8.59 4.17
CA TYR A 52 2.85 9.37 3.80
C TYR A 52 3.20 10.85 3.57
N GLN A 53 4.05 11.44 4.41
CA GLN A 53 4.49 12.82 4.25
C GLN A 53 5.37 12.97 3.00
N ALA A 54 6.33 12.07 2.80
CA ALA A 54 7.16 12.05 1.59
C ALA A 54 6.32 11.82 0.33
N GLY A 55 5.35 10.91 0.37
CA GLY A 55 4.38 10.69 -0.71
C GLY A 55 3.50 11.92 -0.96
N ALA A 56 3.05 12.60 0.09
CA ALA A 56 2.29 13.84 -0.03
C ALA A 56 3.12 15.00 -0.58
N LEU A 57 4.42 15.07 -0.21
CA LEU A 57 5.34 16.07 -0.74
C LEU A 57 5.68 15.80 -2.22
N ASN A 58 5.88 14.54 -2.61
CA ASN A 58 6.09 14.14 -4.01
C ASN A 58 4.81 14.24 -4.85
N SER A 59 3.64 14.18 -4.22
CA SER A 59 2.34 14.40 -4.88
C SER A 59 2.01 15.88 -5.03
N ARG A 60 2.79 16.78 -4.45
CA ARG A 60 2.73 18.21 -4.80
C ARG A 60 3.36 18.42 -6.17
N VAL A 61 2.66 17.93 -7.17
CA VAL A 61 2.84 18.42 -8.52
C VAL A 61 2.60 19.92 -8.47
N VAL A 62 3.65 20.69 -8.60
CA VAL A 62 3.52 22.11 -8.90
C VAL A 62 3.00 22.21 -10.32
N MET A 63 1.70 21.96 -10.47
CA MET A 63 1.03 22.43 -11.67
C MET A 63 0.99 23.94 -11.56
N ARG A 64 1.93 24.60 -12.19
CA ARG A 64 1.71 26.00 -12.60
C ARG A 64 0.59 25.93 -13.62
N ASN A 65 -0.62 26.26 -13.19
CA ASN A 65 -1.71 26.50 -14.11
C ASN A 65 -1.28 27.66 -15.04
N PRO A 66 -1.09 27.43 -16.32
CA PRO A 66 -1.32 28.52 -17.26
C PRO A 66 -2.85 28.63 -17.38
N THR A 67 -3.41 29.63 -16.78
CA THR A 67 -4.72 30.14 -17.16
C THR A 67 -4.62 30.49 -18.65
N THR A 68 -5.24 29.72 -19.53
CA THR A 68 -5.85 30.24 -20.75
C THR A 68 -6.31 29.13 -21.70
N ASN A 69 -7.51 29.29 -22.19
CA ASN A 69 -8.20 28.72 -23.34
C ASN A 69 -7.59 27.51 -24.07
N LEU A 70 -8.33 26.44 -23.97
CA LEU A 70 -8.06 25.06 -24.38
C LEU A 70 -8.34 24.85 -25.87
N ASP A 71 -7.36 25.09 -26.69
CA ASP A 71 -7.31 24.60 -28.05
C ASP A 71 -6.49 23.29 -28.07
N ASP A 72 -6.78 22.35 -28.97
CA ASP A 72 -6.14 21.02 -29.08
C ASP A 72 -4.60 21.05 -29.25
N LYS A 73 -4.05 22.22 -29.39
CA LYS A 73 -2.63 22.50 -29.58
C LYS A 73 -1.88 22.90 -28.31
N GLN A 74 -2.50 22.81 -27.16
CA GLN A 74 -1.90 23.36 -25.94
C GLN A 74 -0.73 22.51 -25.46
N PHE A 75 0.41 23.18 -25.27
CA PHE A 75 1.59 22.56 -24.66
C PHE A 75 1.43 22.43 -23.15
N VAL A 76 1.72 21.27 -22.65
CA VAL A 76 1.58 20.92 -21.24
C VAL A 76 2.95 20.69 -20.61
N THR A 77 3.17 21.22 -19.44
CA THR A 77 4.35 20.92 -18.62
C THR A 77 3.87 20.15 -17.39
N ILE A 78 4.32 18.92 -17.24
CA ILE A 78 3.91 18.02 -16.15
C ILE A 78 5.14 17.30 -15.62
N SER A 79 5.26 17.27 -14.29
CA SER A 79 6.12 16.35 -13.57
C SER A 79 5.24 15.57 -12.60
N TRP A 80 5.03 14.28 -12.89
CA TRP A 80 4.11 13.42 -12.16
C TRP A 80 4.73 12.05 -11.90
N GLN A 81 4.65 11.61 -10.65
CA GLN A 81 4.96 10.25 -10.24
C GLN A 81 3.85 9.76 -9.30
N GLY A 82 3.05 8.79 -9.72
CA GLY A 82 1.92 8.31 -8.92
C GLY A 82 0.88 7.55 -9.74
N ASP A 83 -0.36 7.50 -9.23
CA ASP A 83 -1.46 6.78 -9.87
C ASP A 83 -1.98 7.55 -11.11
N ALA A 84 -2.15 6.82 -12.22
CA ALA A 84 -2.69 7.36 -13.46
C ALA A 84 -4.09 7.95 -13.31
N VAL A 85 -4.95 7.39 -12.45
CA VAL A 85 -6.31 7.91 -12.20
C VAL A 85 -6.25 9.36 -11.74
N GLN A 86 -5.36 9.68 -10.81
CA GLN A 86 -5.22 11.04 -10.30
C GLN A 86 -4.69 12.00 -11.38
N LEU A 87 -3.68 11.56 -12.14
CA LEU A 87 -3.14 12.33 -13.25
C LEU A 87 -4.21 12.62 -14.31
N LEU A 88 -4.94 11.57 -14.75
CA LEU A 88 -5.99 11.68 -15.77
C LEU A 88 -7.17 12.53 -15.30
N THR A 89 -7.55 12.42 -14.02
CA THR A 89 -8.58 13.29 -13.41
C THR A 89 -8.20 14.76 -13.55
N LYS A 90 -6.95 15.08 -13.21
CA LYS A 90 -6.47 16.45 -13.31
C LYS A 90 -6.36 16.93 -14.74
N LEU A 91 -5.82 16.11 -15.63
CA LEU A 91 -5.74 16.42 -17.07
C LEU A 91 -7.12 16.68 -17.69
N ALA A 92 -8.13 15.90 -17.30
CA ALA A 92 -9.50 16.09 -17.75
C ALA A 92 -10.08 17.41 -17.20
N GLN A 93 -9.89 17.68 -15.90
CA GLN A 93 -10.35 18.91 -15.26
C GLN A 93 -9.74 20.15 -15.91
N ASP A 94 -8.44 20.15 -16.19
CA ASP A 94 -7.73 21.25 -16.83
C ASP A 94 -8.27 21.56 -18.24
N ARG A 95 -8.94 20.56 -18.88
CA ARG A 95 -9.61 20.73 -20.18
C ARG A 95 -11.12 20.87 -20.09
N GLY A 96 -11.69 21.01 -18.91
CA GLY A 96 -13.14 21.07 -18.71
C GLY A 96 -13.87 19.79 -19.11
N GLN A 97 -13.15 18.67 -19.18
CA GLN A 97 -13.70 17.35 -19.47
C GLN A 97 -14.05 16.61 -18.17
N ARG A 98 -15.03 15.70 -18.22
CA ARG A 98 -15.29 14.78 -17.13
C ARG A 98 -14.35 13.59 -17.22
N PHE A 99 -13.83 13.16 -16.07
CA PHE A 99 -13.11 11.89 -15.99
C PHE A 99 -14.02 10.81 -15.44
N GLU A 100 -14.06 9.67 -16.12
CA GLU A 100 -14.81 8.48 -15.69
C GLU A 100 -13.92 7.26 -15.78
N PHE A 101 -14.08 6.29 -14.88
CA PHE A 101 -13.41 5.00 -15.00
C PHE A 101 -14.39 3.85 -14.88
N MET A 102 -14.09 2.75 -15.57
CA MET A 102 -14.91 1.53 -15.61
C MET A 102 -14.06 0.30 -15.28
N GLY A 103 -14.66 -0.65 -14.57
CA GLY A 103 -14.01 -1.89 -14.16
C GLY A 103 -13.50 -1.88 -12.72
N LEU A 104 -12.81 -2.95 -12.32
CA LEU A 104 -12.22 -3.09 -10.99
C LEU A 104 -10.98 -2.21 -10.89
N ARG A 105 -11.02 -1.23 -9.99
CA ARG A 105 -9.91 -0.30 -9.78
C ARG A 105 -8.68 -1.04 -9.27
N MET A 106 -7.57 -0.87 -9.98
CA MET A 106 -6.26 -1.37 -9.62
C MET A 106 -5.24 -0.22 -9.66
N PRO A 107 -4.17 -0.27 -8.86
CA PRO A 107 -3.10 0.71 -8.95
C PRO A 107 -2.49 0.75 -10.34
N LEU A 108 -2.37 1.94 -10.92
CA LEU A 108 -1.76 2.20 -12.23
C LEU A 108 -0.61 3.20 -12.05
N PRO A 109 0.55 2.75 -11.57
CA PRO A 109 1.68 3.64 -11.37
C PRO A 109 2.18 4.17 -12.72
N VAL A 110 2.34 5.49 -12.81
CA VAL A 110 2.88 6.19 -13.97
C VAL A 110 3.92 7.21 -13.54
N ASN A 111 4.91 7.41 -14.39
CA ASN A 111 5.91 8.45 -14.25
C ASN A 111 5.95 9.28 -15.54
N VAL A 112 5.62 10.56 -15.43
CA VAL A 112 5.60 11.49 -16.57
C VAL A 112 6.32 12.77 -16.16
N ASP A 113 7.44 13.05 -16.82
CA ASP A 113 8.17 14.30 -16.67
C ASP A 113 8.42 14.92 -18.04
N VAL A 114 7.64 15.94 -18.35
CA VAL A 114 7.65 16.58 -19.67
C VAL A 114 7.46 18.08 -19.56
N LYS A 115 8.08 18.82 -20.46
CA LYS A 115 7.99 20.27 -20.54
C LYS A 115 7.59 20.68 -21.96
N GLY A 116 6.50 21.44 -22.07
CA GLY A 116 6.07 22.03 -23.35
C GLY A 116 5.73 20.99 -24.41
N VAL A 117 5.06 19.88 -24.05
CA VAL A 117 4.59 18.86 -24.99
C VAL A 117 3.09 18.97 -25.21
N GLN A 118 2.63 18.48 -26.35
CA GLN A 118 1.21 18.43 -26.65
C GLN A 118 0.47 17.48 -25.68
N TYR A 119 -0.75 17.82 -25.33
CA TYR A 119 -1.61 16.99 -24.47
C TYR A 119 -1.74 15.54 -24.97
N GLN A 120 -1.93 15.34 -26.27
CA GLN A 120 -2.01 14.01 -26.87
C GLN A 120 -0.73 13.19 -26.69
N ALA A 121 0.43 13.84 -26.69
CA ALA A 121 1.69 13.17 -26.41
C ALA A 121 1.75 12.68 -24.95
N VAL A 122 1.28 13.50 -24.01
CA VAL A 122 1.18 13.09 -22.60
C VAL A 122 0.24 11.88 -22.44
N LEU A 123 -0.94 11.93 -23.05
CA LEU A 123 -1.86 10.77 -23.03
C LEU A 123 -1.25 9.52 -23.64
N SER A 124 -0.50 9.66 -24.72
CA SER A 124 0.19 8.54 -25.36
C SER A 124 1.25 7.93 -24.43
N MET A 125 2.01 8.75 -23.69
CA MET A 125 2.97 8.28 -22.71
C MET A 125 2.29 7.53 -21.56
N VAL A 126 1.15 8.04 -21.06
CA VAL A 126 0.36 7.36 -20.03
C VAL A 126 -0.20 6.05 -20.58
N ARG A 127 -0.78 6.04 -21.80
CA ARG A 127 -1.28 4.82 -22.45
C ARG A 127 -0.20 3.74 -22.58
N ALA A 128 1.02 4.13 -22.96
CA ALA A 128 2.15 3.20 -23.06
C ALA A 128 2.50 2.54 -21.73
N GLN A 129 2.38 3.26 -20.62
CA GLN A 129 2.71 2.74 -19.30
C GLN A 129 1.61 1.86 -18.68
N ILE A 130 0.34 2.15 -18.96
CA ILE A 130 -0.80 1.43 -18.34
C ILE A 130 -1.48 0.42 -19.28
N GLY A 131 -1.12 0.36 -20.54
CA GLY A 131 -1.82 -0.42 -21.60
C GLY A 131 -1.99 -1.90 -21.27
N TYR A 132 -1.16 -2.46 -20.41
CA TYR A 132 -1.29 -3.84 -19.95
C TYR A 132 -2.44 -4.05 -18.94
N ARG A 133 -2.94 -2.98 -18.31
CA ARG A 133 -4.01 -3.04 -17.27
C ARG A 133 -5.24 -2.23 -17.61
N ALA A 134 -5.10 -1.19 -18.43
CA ALA A 134 -6.20 -0.29 -18.72
C ALA A 134 -6.03 0.39 -20.06
N VAL A 135 -7.14 0.83 -20.63
CA VAL A 135 -7.21 1.57 -21.91
C VAL A 135 -7.81 2.95 -21.62
N ILE A 136 -7.21 3.99 -22.21
CA ILE A 136 -7.73 5.37 -22.16
C ILE A 136 -8.44 5.66 -23.49
N THR A 137 -9.71 6.08 -23.39
CA THR A 137 -10.52 6.51 -24.51
C THR A 137 -10.98 7.94 -24.32
N GLU A 138 -10.83 8.75 -25.34
CA GLU A 138 -11.37 10.11 -25.38
C GLU A 138 -12.70 10.10 -26.13
N VAL A 139 -13.72 10.65 -25.50
CA VAL A 139 -15.02 10.94 -26.13
C VAL A 139 -15.36 12.41 -25.93
N PRO A 140 -16.21 13.01 -26.75
CA PRO A 140 -16.57 14.40 -26.60
C PRO A 140 -16.99 14.76 -25.16
N GLY A 141 -16.25 15.65 -24.52
CA GLY A 141 -16.49 16.11 -23.14
C GLY A 141 -16.08 15.14 -22.04
N LYS A 142 -15.48 13.98 -22.35
CA LYS A 142 -15.11 12.97 -21.35
C LYS A 142 -13.78 12.28 -21.67
N LEU A 143 -13.02 12.02 -20.63
CA LEU A 143 -11.88 11.11 -20.66
C LEU A 143 -12.26 9.84 -19.87
N VAL A 144 -12.22 8.69 -20.51
CA VAL A 144 -12.64 7.40 -19.94
C VAL A 144 -11.45 6.48 -19.79
N LEU A 145 -11.26 5.94 -18.59
CA LEU A 145 -10.29 4.89 -18.28
C LEU A 145 -11.01 3.56 -18.08
N GLN A 146 -10.77 2.59 -18.93
CA GLN A 146 -11.35 1.26 -18.82
C GLN A 146 -10.29 0.27 -18.34
N TYR A 147 -10.49 -0.32 -17.16
CA TYR A 147 -9.64 -1.40 -16.66
C TYR A 147 -9.88 -2.68 -17.45
N ASN A 148 -8.79 -3.33 -17.84
CA ASN A 148 -8.86 -4.65 -18.47
C ASN A 148 -9.37 -5.68 -17.46
N ARG A 149 -10.15 -6.66 -17.93
CA ARG A 149 -10.53 -7.79 -17.06
C ARG A 149 -9.27 -8.57 -16.70
N PRO A 150 -9.09 -8.98 -15.42
CA PRO A 150 -8.05 -9.94 -15.07
C PRO A 150 -8.24 -11.18 -15.93
N GLN A 151 -7.22 -11.53 -16.70
CA GLN A 151 -7.22 -12.83 -17.36
C GLN A 151 -6.85 -13.85 -16.28
N GLY A 152 -7.85 -14.64 -15.87
CA GLY A 152 -7.68 -15.78 -14.96
C GLY A 152 -7.06 -16.97 -15.67
#